data_a89a02d7658949467a66348e810c7251
#
_entry.id   a89a02d7658949467a66348e810c7251
#
_cell.length_a   1.000
_cell.length_b   1.000
_cell.length_c   1.000
_cell.angle_alpha   90.00
_cell.angle_beta   90.00
_cell.angle_gamma   90.00
#
_symmetry.space_group_name_H-M   'P 1'
#
loop_
_entity.id
_entity.type
_entity.pdbx_description
1 polymer ?
#
loop_
_entity_poly.entity_id
_entity_poly.type
_entity_poly.pdbx_seq_one_letter_code
_entity_poly.pdbx_strand_id
1 'polypeptide(L)'
;FLLPTVFGLTKLFAFLIGMIIVYGFFGVQINEPIDYVKVAQDIKAVNPFFKNFPEWFFYLFNGSTLRYMIAPAAGVLCVFLAAGAFIQDIFNLKRYRDALRYVVSATFMIFMPSLRVDKGEKVIPRGQTNLIDSVGGPGMLIVEPWSAATTRTLRRRGQIVSNVAAYLGPFEMVDDTVSLEDQQGTLDDFKTISRDGIQVNVQDVAYRFRMMPGANQGNRTGWSLAGGGNPFSAADLQKMAYGRNVQNGELNNWPQSVSKQVKGAIQDYINTHDIDYLTSPRTDDKDPRSELRQELLVGVRQK
;
A
#
# COMPACT_ATOMS: atom_id res chain seq x y z
N PHE A 1 8.94 -3.96 13.63
CA PHE A 1 9.52 -4.89 12.63
C PHE A 1 9.59 -6.34 13.12
N LEU A 2 9.84 -6.60 14.42
CA LEU A 2 10.02 -7.95 14.95
C LEU A 2 8.70 -8.73 15.11
N LEU A 3 7.58 -8.08 15.40
CA LEU A 3 6.31 -8.74 15.72
C LEU A 3 5.74 -9.63 14.57
N PRO A 4 5.62 -9.14 13.32
CA PRO A 4 5.07 -9.98 12.24
C PRO A 4 6.01 -11.12 11.83
N THR A 5 7.33 -10.93 11.91
CA THR A 5 8.29 -12.00 11.63
C THR A 5 8.28 -13.08 12.70
N VAL A 6 8.15 -12.72 13.99
CA VAL A 6 7.99 -13.67 15.09
C VAL A 6 6.69 -14.47 14.92
N PHE A 7 5.59 -13.80 14.57
CA PHE A 7 4.30 -14.47 14.34
C PHE A 7 4.34 -15.40 13.10
N GLY A 8 5.07 -15.04 12.07
CA GLY A 8 5.30 -15.88 10.90
C GLY A 8 6.13 -17.13 11.24
N LEU A 9 7.19 -16.95 12.02
CA LEU A 9 8.03 -18.05 12.49
C LEU A 9 7.25 -19.02 13.38
N THR A 10 6.41 -18.52 14.29
CA THR A 10 5.56 -19.37 15.13
C THR A 10 4.55 -20.17 14.30
N LYS A 11 3.97 -19.61 13.24
CA LYS A 11 3.11 -20.36 12.31
C LYS A 11 3.86 -21.45 11.58
N LEU A 12 5.08 -21.17 11.09
CA LEU A 12 5.93 -22.16 10.43
C LEU A 12 6.26 -23.30 11.39
N PHE A 13 6.68 -22.98 12.62
CA PHE A 13 6.96 -23.98 13.65
C PHE A 13 5.70 -24.79 14.02
N ALA A 14 4.55 -24.15 14.21
CA ALA A 14 3.30 -24.83 14.50
C ALA A 14 2.89 -25.76 13.35
N PHE A 15 3.09 -25.35 12.10
CA PHE A 15 2.84 -26.20 10.93
C PHE A 15 3.78 -27.41 10.88
N LEU A 16 5.08 -27.21 11.11
CA LEU A 16 6.06 -28.29 11.17
C LEU A 16 5.76 -29.26 12.32
N ILE A 17 5.49 -28.74 13.51
CA ILE A 17 5.11 -29.56 14.66
C ILE A 17 3.81 -30.32 14.40
N GLY A 18 2.80 -29.69 13.82
CA GLY A 18 1.54 -30.33 13.44
C GLY A 18 1.77 -31.45 12.42
N MET A 19 2.59 -31.24 11.40
CA MET A 19 2.99 -32.26 10.44
C MET A 19 3.67 -33.45 11.15
N ILE A 20 4.58 -33.18 12.03
CA ILE A 20 5.31 -34.16 12.83
C ILE A 20 4.35 -34.98 13.69
N ILE A 21 3.42 -34.35 14.41
CA ILE A 21 2.44 -35.05 15.26
C ILE A 21 1.53 -35.97 14.43
N VAL A 22 0.99 -35.44 13.33
CA VAL A 22 0.12 -36.21 12.42
C VAL A 22 0.89 -37.46 11.90
N TYR A 23 2.13 -37.26 11.46
CA TYR A 23 2.96 -38.36 10.97
C TYR A 23 3.39 -39.33 12.03
N GLY A 24 3.72 -38.82 13.21
CA GLY A 24 4.03 -39.68 14.36
C GLY A 24 2.83 -40.59 14.71
N PHE A 25 1.62 -40.01 14.71
CA PHE A 25 0.41 -40.77 15.03
C PHE A 25 0.08 -41.83 13.97
N PHE A 26 0.15 -41.47 12.68
CA PHE A 26 -0.08 -42.44 11.59
C PHE A 26 1.05 -43.46 11.47
N GLY A 27 2.30 -43.08 11.70
CA GLY A 27 3.46 -43.95 11.63
C GLY A 27 3.44 -45.03 12.71
N VAL A 28 2.94 -44.74 13.91
CA VAL A 28 2.76 -45.70 15.01
C VAL A 28 1.71 -46.78 14.68
N GLN A 29 0.67 -46.43 13.91
CA GLN A 29 -0.41 -47.38 13.59
C GLN A 29 -0.09 -48.31 12.41
N ILE A 30 0.87 -47.94 11.56
CA ILE A 30 1.14 -48.66 10.30
C ILE A 30 2.36 -49.58 10.39
N ASN A 31 3.29 -49.36 11.31
CA ASN A 31 4.54 -50.10 11.38
C ASN A 31 4.69 -50.96 12.64
N GLU A 32 5.42 -52.08 12.46
CA GLU A 32 5.92 -52.92 13.53
C GLU A 32 6.60 -52.11 14.64
N PRO A 33 6.57 -52.57 15.90
CA PRO A 33 7.13 -51.87 17.02
C PRO A 33 8.64 -51.65 16.83
N ILE A 34 8.98 -50.49 16.35
CA ILE A 34 10.35 -50.03 16.26
C ILE A 34 10.82 -49.80 17.69
N ASP A 35 11.98 -50.32 18.02
CA ASP A 35 12.57 -50.20 19.35
C ASP A 35 13.10 -48.75 19.55
N TYR A 36 12.18 -47.81 19.83
CA TYR A 36 12.46 -46.35 19.99
C TYR A 36 13.54 -46.12 21.04
N VAL A 37 13.59 -47.01 22.03
CA VAL A 37 14.52 -46.89 23.15
C VAL A 37 15.96 -47.07 22.65
N LYS A 38 16.18 -48.00 21.74
CA LYS A 38 17.52 -48.18 21.13
C LYS A 38 17.93 -46.99 20.29
N VAL A 39 17.08 -46.53 19.41
CA VAL A 39 17.37 -45.36 18.54
C VAL A 39 17.65 -44.13 19.38
N ALA A 40 16.85 -43.87 20.41
CA ALA A 40 17.06 -42.74 21.32
C ALA A 40 18.38 -42.89 22.11
N GLN A 41 18.72 -44.08 22.56
CA GLN A 41 19.98 -44.35 23.27
C GLN A 41 21.19 -44.14 22.36
N ASP A 42 21.15 -44.62 21.13
CA ASP A 42 22.23 -44.46 20.16
C ASP A 42 22.49 -43.00 19.83
N ILE A 43 21.44 -42.21 19.59
CA ILE A 43 21.59 -40.78 19.31
C ILE A 43 22.06 -40.00 20.54
N LYS A 44 21.54 -40.32 21.74
CA LYS A 44 21.96 -39.68 23.00
C LYS A 44 23.42 -40.02 23.35
N ALA A 45 23.89 -41.20 22.95
CA ALA A 45 25.27 -41.63 23.16
C ALA A 45 26.27 -40.87 22.25
N VAL A 46 25.86 -40.55 21.02
CA VAL A 46 26.71 -39.86 20.04
C VAL A 46 26.79 -38.35 20.28
N ASN A 47 25.71 -37.71 20.79
CA ASN A 47 25.70 -36.25 20.96
C ASN A 47 25.07 -35.83 22.29
N PRO A 48 25.87 -35.25 23.22
CA PRO A 48 25.41 -34.85 24.54
C PRO A 48 24.35 -33.71 24.52
N PHE A 49 24.24 -32.97 23.44
CA PHE A 49 23.21 -31.92 23.25
C PHE A 49 21.80 -32.53 23.34
N PHE A 50 21.59 -33.73 22.85
CA PHE A 50 20.28 -34.38 22.84
C PHE A 50 19.93 -35.12 24.11
N LYS A 51 20.78 -35.10 25.14
CA LYS A 51 20.58 -35.85 26.39
C LYS A 51 19.26 -35.50 27.11
N ASN A 52 18.84 -34.25 27.02
CA ASN A 52 17.63 -33.73 27.67
C ASN A 52 16.37 -33.78 26.78
N PHE A 53 16.49 -34.28 25.57
CA PHE A 53 15.32 -34.36 24.69
C PHE A 53 14.48 -35.61 25.00
N PRO A 54 13.12 -35.48 24.97
CA PRO A 54 12.23 -36.59 25.21
C PRO A 54 12.38 -37.66 24.10
N GLU A 55 12.19 -38.92 24.45
CA GLU A 55 12.44 -40.07 23.55
C GLU A 55 11.57 -40.04 22.27
N TRP A 56 10.35 -39.52 22.37
CA TRP A 56 9.46 -39.37 21.22
C TRP A 56 10.05 -38.45 20.13
N PHE A 57 10.94 -37.54 20.49
CA PHE A 57 11.59 -36.64 19.54
C PHE A 57 12.49 -37.40 18.56
N PHE A 58 13.17 -38.43 19.02
CA PHE A 58 14.07 -39.23 18.19
C PHE A 58 13.34 -40.14 17.22
N TYR A 59 12.08 -40.47 17.52
CA TYR A 59 11.20 -41.18 16.61
C TYR A 59 11.04 -40.48 15.26
N LEU A 60 11.06 -39.17 15.26
CA LEU A 60 10.91 -38.34 14.05
C LEU A 60 12.09 -38.45 13.08
N PHE A 61 13.26 -38.78 13.60
CA PHE A 61 14.51 -38.94 12.81
C PHE A 61 14.77 -40.35 12.38
N ASN A 62 13.87 -41.28 12.68
CA ASN A 62 14.00 -42.64 12.19
C ASN A 62 13.80 -42.68 10.66
N GLY A 63 14.64 -43.46 9.96
CA GLY A 63 14.63 -43.59 8.51
C GLY A 63 13.28 -44.04 7.93
N SER A 64 12.52 -44.87 8.64
CA SER A 64 11.17 -45.29 8.26
C SER A 64 10.17 -44.10 8.33
N THR A 65 10.19 -43.31 9.42
CA THR A 65 9.34 -42.13 9.59
C THR A 65 9.66 -41.05 8.54
N LEU A 66 10.95 -40.80 8.30
CA LEU A 66 11.41 -39.85 7.29
C LEU A 66 10.92 -40.23 5.89
N ARG A 67 10.92 -41.51 5.54
CA ARG A 67 10.43 -42.03 4.26
C ARG A 67 8.95 -41.73 4.04
N TYR A 68 8.13 -41.82 5.09
CA TYR A 68 6.70 -41.49 5.00
C TYR A 68 6.44 -39.98 4.97
N MET A 69 7.34 -39.15 5.50
CA MET A 69 7.23 -37.71 5.43
C MET A 69 7.52 -37.12 4.03
N ILE A 70 8.24 -37.84 3.17
CA ILE A 70 8.58 -37.35 1.83
C ILE A 70 7.33 -37.08 0.97
N ALA A 71 6.37 -37.99 0.99
CA ALA A 71 5.18 -37.86 0.15
C ALA A 71 4.35 -36.58 0.43
N PRO A 72 3.96 -36.27 1.68
CA PRO A 72 3.24 -35.05 1.97
C PRO A 72 4.12 -33.80 1.86
N ALA A 73 5.39 -33.86 2.17
CA ALA A 73 6.30 -32.76 1.92
C ALA A 73 6.36 -32.43 0.42
N ALA A 74 6.42 -33.43 -0.43
CA ALA A 74 6.31 -33.27 -1.88
C ALA A 74 4.95 -32.70 -2.28
N GLY A 75 3.85 -33.17 -1.68
CA GLY A 75 2.51 -32.62 -1.91
C GLY A 75 2.41 -31.13 -1.57
N VAL A 76 2.88 -30.74 -0.39
CA VAL A 76 2.93 -29.33 0.03
C VAL A 76 3.78 -28.51 -0.94
N LEU A 77 4.96 -29.02 -1.33
CA LEU A 77 5.82 -28.35 -2.31
C LEU A 77 5.11 -28.15 -3.65
N CYS A 78 4.42 -29.18 -4.15
CA CYS A 78 3.64 -29.08 -5.39
C CYS A 78 2.54 -28.02 -5.29
N VAL A 79 1.84 -27.93 -4.15
CA VAL A 79 0.82 -26.88 -3.91
C VAL A 79 1.44 -25.48 -3.95
N PHE A 80 2.60 -25.27 -3.32
CA PHE A 80 3.30 -23.99 -3.36
C PHE A 80 3.75 -23.62 -4.78
N LEU A 81 4.27 -24.60 -5.53
CA LEU A 81 4.67 -24.39 -6.92
C LEU A 81 3.48 -24.05 -7.81
N ALA A 82 2.37 -24.78 -7.67
CA ALA A 82 1.14 -24.51 -8.41
C ALA A 82 0.55 -23.14 -8.07
N ALA A 83 0.50 -22.79 -6.78
CA ALA A 83 0.05 -21.47 -6.33
C ALA A 83 0.95 -20.34 -6.87
N GLY A 84 2.27 -20.57 -6.91
CA GLY A 84 3.20 -19.62 -7.53
C GLY A 84 2.94 -19.42 -9.02
N ALA A 85 2.70 -20.50 -9.77
CA ALA A 85 2.37 -20.42 -11.20
C ALA A 85 1.04 -19.67 -11.42
N PHE A 86 0.02 -19.95 -10.60
CA PHE A 86 -1.28 -19.27 -10.66
C PHE A 86 -1.17 -17.77 -10.38
N ILE A 87 -0.40 -17.36 -9.36
CA ILE A 87 -0.15 -15.93 -9.05
C ILE A 87 0.63 -15.26 -10.19
N GLN A 88 1.62 -15.96 -10.75
CA GLN A 88 2.38 -15.43 -11.88
C GLN A 88 1.48 -15.12 -13.08
N ASP A 89 0.58 -16.04 -13.40
CA ASP A 89 -0.32 -15.92 -14.55
C ASP A 89 -1.35 -14.81 -14.35
N ILE A 90 -2.05 -14.79 -13.20
CA ILE A 90 -3.06 -13.77 -12.91
C ILE A 90 -2.50 -12.35 -12.90
N PHE A 91 -1.33 -12.15 -12.27
CA PHE A 91 -0.74 -10.83 -12.10
C PHE A 91 0.33 -10.51 -13.16
N ASN A 92 0.50 -11.37 -14.16
CA ASN A 92 1.45 -11.22 -15.26
C ASN A 92 2.87 -10.86 -14.76
N LEU A 93 3.34 -11.58 -13.74
CA LEU A 93 4.64 -11.33 -13.16
C LEU A 93 5.76 -11.82 -14.08
N LYS A 94 6.77 -10.98 -14.30
CA LYS A 94 7.91 -11.31 -15.19
C LYS A 94 8.74 -12.50 -14.72
N ARG A 95 8.79 -12.75 -13.41
CA ARG A 95 9.64 -13.80 -12.82
C ARG A 95 8.80 -14.71 -11.90
N TYR A 96 8.83 -15.99 -12.16
CA TYR A 96 8.19 -17.00 -11.30
C TYR A 96 8.66 -16.94 -9.84
N ARG A 97 9.94 -16.61 -9.63
CA ARG A 97 10.53 -16.47 -8.29
C ARG A 97 9.84 -15.41 -7.44
N ASP A 98 9.38 -14.33 -8.05
CA ASP A 98 8.66 -13.25 -7.35
C ASP A 98 7.28 -13.73 -6.91
N ALA A 99 6.59 -14.50 -7.75
CA ALA A 99 5.32 -15.14 -7.42
C ALA A 99 5.47 -16.16 -6.27
N LEU A 100 6.50 -17.00 -6.32
CA LEU A 100 6.78 -17.97 -5.25
C LEU A 100 7.10 -17.25 -3.93
N ARG A 101 7.90 -16.17 -3.98
CA ARG A 101 8.21 -15.35 -2.81
C ARG A 101 6.93 -14.74 -2.22
N TYR A 102 6.00 -14.32 -3.07
CA TYR A 102 4.70 -13.82 -2.63
C TYR A 102 3.90 -14.89 -1.88
N VAL A 103 3.79 -16.10 -2.44
CA VAL A 103 3.06 -17.22 -1.81
C VAL A 103 3.66 -17.55 -0.43
N VAL A 104 5.00 -17.64 -0.34
CA VAL A 104 5.69 -17.89 0.93
C VAL A 104 5.45 -16.75 1.92
N SER A 105 5.52 -15.50 1.48
CA SER A 105 5.26 -14.35 2.36
C SER A 105 3.80 -14.28 2.81
N ALA A 106 2.85 -14.64 1.95
CA ALA A 106 1.43 -14.65 2.28
C ALA A 106 1.08 -15.75 3.29
N THR A 107 1.72 -16.90 3.20
CA THR A 107 1.47 -18.05 4.08
C THR A 107 2.16 -17.90 5.43
N PHE A 108 3.44 -17.58 5.40
CA PHE A 108 4.30 -17.62 6.59
C PHE A 108 4.69 -16.24 7.12
N MET A 109 4.33 -15.16 6.44
CA MET A 109 4.76 -13.78 6.79
C MET A 109 6.30 -13.61 6.84
N ILE A 110 7.04 -14.45 6.09
CA ILE A 110 8.50 -14.43 6.00
C ILE A 110 8.87 -13.72 4.68
N PHE A 111 9.96 -12.94 4.69
CA PHE A 111 10.42 -12.17 3.51
C PHE A 111 9.40 -11.19 2.95
N MET A 112 8.62 -10.54 3.84
CA MET A 112 7.61 -9.58 3.43
C MET A 112 8.24 -8.43 2.63
N PRO A 113 7.64 -8.08 1.48
CA PRO A 113 8.06 -6.92 0.73
C PRO A 113 7.71 -5.62 1.48
N SER A 114 8.46 -4.56 1.22
CA SER A 114 8.15 -3.22 1.72
C SER A 114 8.01 -2.24 0.56
N LEU A 115 7.05 -1.33 0.67
CA LEU A 115 6.86 -0.22 -0.23
C LEU A 115 7.03 1.08 0.57
N ARG A 116 7.91 1.94 0.09
CA ARG A 116 8.12 3.28 0.67
C ARG A 116 7.42 4.32 -0.20
N VAL A 117 6.73 5.25 0.44
CA VAL A 117 6.10 6.41 -0.19
C VAL A 117 6.78 7.66 0.35
N ASP A 118 7.38 8.43 -0.55
CA ASP A 118 8.04 9.69 -0.24
C ASP A 118 7.53 10.77 -1.18
N LYS A 119 7.20 11.95 -0.64
CA LYS A 119 6.66 13.10 -1.40
C LYS A 119 5.46 12.78 -2.31
N GLY A 120 4.68 11.80 -1.89
CA GLY A 120 3.52 11.35 -2.67
C GLY A 120 3.87 10.40 -3.82
N GLU A 121 5.11 9.98 -3.97
CA GLU A 121 5.53 9.02 -4.98
C GLU A 121 5.93 7.68 -4.37
N LYS A 122 5.68 6.60 -5.11
CA LYS A 122 6.11 5.25 -4.72
C LYS A 122 7.59 5.09 -5.04
N VAL A 123 8.42 4.94 -4.02
CA VAL A 123 9.87 4.72 -4.18
C VAL A 123 10.13 3.24 -4.41
N ILE A 124 10.36 2.87 -5.66
CA ILE A 124 10.71 1.50 -6.06
C ILE A 124 12.20 1.44 -6.35
N PRO A 125 12.98 0.59 -5.67
CA PRO A 125 14.39 0.41 -5.96
C PRO A 125 14.60 -0.02 -7.43
N ARG A 126 15.56 0.60 -8.10
CA ARG A 126 15.86 0.30 -9.51
C ARG A 126 16.12 -1.19 -9.73
N GLY A 127 15.43 -1.79 -10.69
CA GLY A 127 15.61 -3.19 -11.08
C GLY A 127 14.90 -4.22 -10.21
N GLN A 128 14.10 -3.81 -9.22
CA GLN A 128 13.26 -4.69 -8.42
C GLN A 128 11.78 -4.51 -8.79
N THR A 129 11.09 -5.65 -8.93
CA THR A 129 9.61 -5.64 -9.02
C THR A 129 9.08 -5.44 -7.61
N ASN A 130 8.30 -4.39 -7.37
CA ASN A 130 7.67 -4.24 -6.07
C ASN A 130 6.40 -5.09 -6.05
N LEU A 131 6.42 -6.18 -5.29
CA LEU A 131 5.29 -7.10 -5.17
C LEU A 131 4.03 -6.45 -4.62
N ILE A 132 4.19 -5.44 -3.74
CA ILE A 132 3.04 -4.70 -3.18
C ILE A 132 2.33 -3.88 -4.26
N ASP A 133 3.08 -3.32 -5.21
CA ASP A 133 2.48 -2.52 -6.29
C ASP A 133 1.86 -3.41 -7.38
N SER A 134 2.43 -4.60 -7.62
CA SER A 134 1.99 -5.51 -8.67
C SER A 134 0.86 -6.45 -8.22
N VAL A 135 0.93 -6.99 -7.01
CA VAL A 135 0.03 -8.03 -6.49
C VAL A 135 -0.75 -7.54 -5.26
N GLY A 136 -0.14 -6.64 -4.50
CA GLY A 136 -0.62 -6.22 -3.19
C GLY A 136 0.16 -6.87 -2.04
N GLY A 137 -0.29 -6.60 -0.78
CA GLY A 137 0.27 -7.27 0.39
C GLY A 137 0.07 -8.78 0.37
N PRO A 138 0.68 -9.52 1.28
CA PRO A 138 1.15 -9.01 2.57
C PRO A 138 2.49 -8.28 2.46
N GLY A 139 2.59 -7.18 3.18
CA GLY A 139 3.80 -6.38 3.17
C GLY A 139 3.77 -5.22 4.15
N MET A 140 4.79 -4.41 4.11
CA MET A 140 4.92 -3.23 4.93
C MET A 140 4.88 -1.98 4.06
N LEU A 141 3.93 -1.11 4.33
CA LEU A 141 3.84 0.21 3.72
C LEU A 141 4.48 1.23 4.66
N ILE A 142 5.53 1.89 4.21
CA ILE A 142 6.24 2.92 4.96
C ILE A 142 5.92 4.26 4.28
N VAL A 143 5.15 5.08 4.96
CA VAL A 143 4.78 6.41 4.46
C VAL A 143 5.59 7.46 5.19
N GLU A 144 6.39 8.19 4.46
CA GLU A 144 7.24 9.26 4.98
C GLU A 144 6.40 10.46 5.46
N PRO A 145 6.95 11.30 6.35
CA PRO A 145 6.34 12.58 6.71
C PRO A 145 5.94 13.37 5.46
N TRP A 146 4.83 14.10 5.53
CA TRP A 146 4.27 14.88 4.42
C TRP A 146 3.77 14.08 3.22
N SER A 147 3.61 12.78 3.40
CA SER A 147 2.98 11.91 2.42
C SER A 147 1.78 11.21 3.02
N ALA A 148 0.82 10.86 2.18
CA ALA A 148 -0.31 10.02 2.53
C ALA A 148 -0.53 8.98 1.44
N ALA A 149 -1.00 7.81 1.84
CA ALA A 149 -1.35 6.73 0.93
C ALA A 149 -2.74 6.19 1.28
N THR A 150 -3.52 5.88 0.27
CA THR A 150 -4.78 5.17 0.41
C THR A 150 -4.58 3.73 -0.01
N THR A 151 -5.16 2.81 0.73
CA THR A 151 -5.14 1.39 0.38
C THR A 151 -6.51 0.93 -0.10
N ARG A 152 -6.54 -0.15 -0.84
CA ARG A 152 -7.77 -0.84 -1.21
C ARG A 152 -7.60 -2.34 -1.09
N THR A 153 -8.64 -3.02 -0.69
CA THR A 153 -8.77 -4.46 -0.79
C THR A 153 -9.64 -4.81 -1.99
N LEU A 154 -9.65 -6.08 -2.39
CA LEU A 154 -10.49 -6.53 -3.50
C LEU A 154 -12.00 -6.25 -3.31
N ARG A 155 -12.46 -6.10 -2.08
CA ARG A 155 -13.89 -5.94 -1.76
C ARG A 155 -14.28 -4.56 -1.29
N ARG A 156 -13.36 -3.78 -0.75
CA ARG A 156 -13.67 -2.49 -0.12
C ARG A 156 -12.48 -1.55 -0.15
N ARG A 157 -12.76 -0.28 0.01
CA ARG A 157 -11.75 0.74 0.31
C ARG A 157 -11.02 0.36 1.59
N GLY A 158 -9.71 0.51 1.57
CA GLY A 158 -8.87 0.21 2.71
C GLY A 158 -8.72 1.40 3.66
N GLN A 159 -7.61 1.44 4.32
CA GLN A 159 -7.25 2.48 5.28
C GLN A 159 -6.45 3.60 4.63
N ILE A 160 -6.45 4.74 5.30
CA ILE A 160 -5.56 5.86 4.97
C ILE A 160 -4.35 5.75 5.89
N VAL A 161 -3.18 5.77 5.30
CA VAL A 161 -1.90 5.68 6.01
C VAL A 161 -1.11 6.96 5.76
N SER A 162 -0.61 7.57 6.82
CA SER A 162 0.22 8.78 6.75
C SER A 162 1.20 8.79 7.91
N ASN A 163 2.45 9.15 7.63
CA ASN A 163 3.53 9.31 8.61
C ASN A 163 3.71 8.09 9.55
N VAL A 164 3.48 6.89 9.04
CA VAL A 164 3.52 5.63 9.82
C VAL A 164 3.91 4.47 8.92
N ALA A 165 4.50 3.45 9.52
CA ALA A 165 4.61 2.15 8.90
C ALA A 165 3.34 1.32 9.19
N ALA A 166 2.62 0.94 8.15
CA ALA A 166 1.40 0.12 8.24
C ALA A 166 1.63 -1.26 7.63
N TYR A 167 1.00 -2.26 8.23
CA TYR A 167 0.94 -3.60 7.66
C TYR A 167 -0.21 -3.68 6.65
N LEU A 168 0.11 -4.18 5.45
CA LEU A 168 -0.87 -4.49 4.42
C LEU A 168 -1.25 -5.96 4.50
N GLY A 169 -2.54 -6.23 4.52
CA GLY A 169 -3.08 -7.58 4.43
C GLY A 169 -2.85 -8.23 3.06
N PRO A 170 -3.10 -9.55 2.91
CA PRO A 170 -3.01 -10.22 1.61
C PRO A 170 -3.91 -9.53 0.56
N PHE A 171 -3.36 -9.28 -0.64
CA PHE A 171 -4.02 -8.58 -1.76
C PHE A 171 -4.51 -7.15 -1.43
N GLU A 172 -4.01 -6.54 -0.38
CA GLU A 172 -4.24 -5.13 -0.10
C GLU A 172 -3.24 -4.29 -0.92
N MET A 173 -3.75 -3.49 -1.83
CA MET A 173 -2.97 -2.68 -2.76
C MET A 173 -2.91 -1.24 -2.30
N VAL A 174 -1.85 -0.54 -2.64
CA VAL A 174 -1.77 0.92 -2.52
C VAL A 174 -2.43 1.52 -3.75
N ASP A 175 -3.58 2.15 -3.55
CA ASP A 175 -4.42 2.71 -4.62
C ASP A 175 -3.84 4.04 -5.09
N ASP A 176 -3.71 4.99 -4.17
CA ASP A 176 -3.21 6.32 -4.48
C ASP A 176 -2.23 6.82 -3.42
N THR A 177 -1.33 7.68 -3.87
CA THR A 177 -0.34 8.32 -3.00
C THR A 177 -0.32 9.81 -3.26
N VAL A 178 -0.22 10.61 -2.20
CA VAL A 178 -0.38 12.05 -2.26
C VAL A 178 0.70 12.73 -1.45
N SER A 179 1.27 13.80 -2.00
CA SER A 179 2.08 14.74 -1.23
C SER A 179 1.19 15.70 -0.46
N LEU A 180 1.49 15.90 0.81
CA LEU A 180 0.84 16.86 1.70
C LEU A 180 1.56 18.21 1.71
N GLU A 181 2.71 18.30 1.04
CA GLU A 181 3.47 19.53 0.90
C GLU A 181 2.76 20.53 -0.02
N ASP A 182 3.17 21.79 0.06
CA ASP A 182 2.74 22.82 -0.86
C ASP A 182 3.22 22.47 -2.27
N GLN A 183 2.28 22.35 -3.20
CA GLN A 183 2.56 22.06 -4.59
C GLN A 183 2.35 23.30 -5.45
N GLN A 184 3.14 23.43 -6.49
CA GLN A 184 3.01 24.49 -7.47
C GLN A 184 2.58 23.87 -8.80
N GLY A 185 1.66 24.52 -9.47
CA GLY A 185 1.23 24.15 -10.80
C GLY A 185 1.23 25.37 -11.72
N THR A 186 1.36 25.12 -13.00
CA THR A 186 1.21 26.10 -14.07
C THR A 186 0.06 25.67 -14.97
N LEU A 187 -0.67 26.63 -15.52
CA LEU A 187 -1.68 26.35 -16.53
C LEU A 187 -1.09 26.65 -17.90
N ASP A 188 -1.46 25.82 -18.86
CA ASP A 188 -1.20 26.15 -20.28
C ASP A 188 -1.99 27.37 -20.68
N ASP A 189 -1.45 28.14 -21.63
CA ASP A 189 -2.12 29.31 -22.19
C ASP A 189 -3.48 28.94 -22.76
N PHE A 190 -4.47 29.71 -22.46
CA PHE A 190 -5.83 29.48 -22.96
C PHE A 190 -6.56 30.79 -23.29
N LYS A 191 -7.56 30.67 -24.14
CA LYS A 191 -8.42 31.79 -24.56
C LYS A 191 -9.78 31.65 -23.94
N THR A 192 -10.34 32.79 -23.53
CA THR A 192 -11.70 32.87 -23.02
C THR A 192 -12.34 34.15 -23.54
N ILE A 193 -13.64 34.34 -23.31
CA ILE A 193 -14.39 35.48 -23.81
C ILE A 193 -14.91 36.25 -22.60
N SER A 194 -14.71 37.57 -22.57
CA SER A 194 -15.29 38.43 -21.53
C SER A 194 -16.80 38.57 -21.71
N ARG A 195 -17.48 39.12 -20.71
CA ARG A 195 -18.91 39.38 -20.79
C ARG A 195 -19.30 40.23 -22.01
N ASP A 196 -18.46 41.15 -22.44
CA ASP A 196 -18.63 42.01 -23.61
C ASP A 196 -18.36 41.31 -24.96
N GLY A 197 -18.05 40.03 -24.93
CA GLY A 197 -17.74 39.27 -26.14
C GLY A 197 -16.29 39.43 -26.66
N ILE A 198 -15.43 40.09 -25.89
CA ILE A 198 -14.03 40.32 -26.28
C ILE A 198 -13.17 39.11 -25.91
N GLN A 199 -12.37 38.66 -26.82
CA GLN A 199 -11.46 37.52 -26.58
C GLN A 199 -10.27 37.92 -25.71
N VAL A 200 -10.12 37.25 -24.57
CA VAL A 200 -9.01 37.45 -23.63
C VAL A 200 -8.08 36.26 -23.72
N ASN A 201 -6.78 36.50 -23.85
CA ASN A 201 -5.74 35.46 -23.81
C ASN A 201 -5.10 35.45 -22.41
N VAL A 202 -5.24 34.34 -21.72
CA VAL A 202 -4.69 34.14 -20.39
C VAL A 202 -3.39 33.37 -20.50
N GLN A 203 -2.29 33.94 -19.98
CA GLN A 203 -0.95 33.40 -20.08
C GLN A 203 -0.24 33.42 -18.72
N ASP A 204 0.77 32.55 -18.55
CA ASP A 204 1.66 32.51 -17.39
C ASP A 204 0.94 32.41 -16.04
N VAL A 205 -0.10 31.58 -15.97
CA VAL A 205 -0.83 31.37 -14.72
C VAL A 205 -0.09 30.36 -13.85
N ALA A 206 0.47 30.82 -12.75
CA ALA A 206 1.06 29.98 -11.72
C ALA A 206 0.14 29.95 -10.49
N TYR A 207 -0.11 28.78 -9.94
CA TYR A 207 -0.92 28.59 -8.75
C TYR A 207 -0.23 27.68 -7.75
N ARG A 208 -0.56 27.87 -6.47
CA ARG A 208 -0.07 27.02 -5.38
C ARG A 208 -1.26 26.40 -4.67
N PHE A 209 -1.15 25.13 -4.37
CA PHE A 209 -2.20 24.39 -3.70
C PHE A 209 -1.60 23.39 -2.70
N ARG A 210 -2.36 23.08 -1.67
CA ARG A 210 -2.04 22.04 -0.70
C ARG A 210 -3.31 21.42 -0.15
N MET A 211 -3.18 20.24 0.42
CA MET A 211 -4.29 19.64 1.16
C MET A 211 -4.59 20.43 2.43
N MET A 212 -5.86 20.70 2.71
CA MET A 212 -6.26 21.42 3.91
C MET A 212 -5.91 20.64 5.18
N PRO A 213 -5.37 21.30 6.21
CA PRO A 213 -5.20 20.69 7.51
C PRO A 213 -6.58 20.30 8.07
N GLY A 214 -6.71 19.10 8.60
CA GLY A 214 -7.95 18.62 9.18
C GLY A 214 -8.33 19.41 10.44
N ALA A 215 -9.60 19.81 10.53
CA ALA A 215 -10.14 20.50 11.71
C ALA A 215 -10.16 19.63 12.97
N ASN A 216 -10.10 18.30 12.84
CA ASN A 216 -10.15 17.33 13.92
C ASN A 216 -8.80 16.65 14.12
N GLN A 217 -7.92 17.24 14.90
CA GLN A 217 -6.68 16.62 15.37
C GLN A 217 -6.89 15.48 16.39
N GLY A 218 -8.13 15.12 16.70
CA GLY A 218 -8.47 14.27 17.84
C GLY A 218 -8.81 12.80 17.56
N ASN A 219 -9.11 12.39 16.35
CA ASN A 219 -9.56 11.02 16.08
C ASN A 219 -8.40 10.13 15.59
N ARG A 220 -7.71 9.53 16.57
CA ARG A 220 -6.67 8.53 16.38
C ARG A 220 -7.29 7.20 15.99
N THR A 221 -7.48 6.91 14.73
CA THR A 221 -7.78 5.57 14.23
C THR A 221 -6.58 5.06 13.44
N GLY A 222 -5.62 4.51 14.16
CA GLY A 222 -4.45 3.86 13.58
C GLY A 222 -3.35 3.71 14.63
N TRP A 223 -2.62 2.62 14.58
CA TRP A 223 -1.44 2.35 15.39
C TRP A 223 -0.32 3.36 15.04
N SER A 224 -0.44 4.57 15.52
CA SER A 224 0.61 5.58 15.43
C SER A 224 1.56 5.38 16.60
N LEU A 225 2.77 4.91 16.34
CA LEU A 225 3.86 4.87 17.31
C LEU A 225 4.34 6.27 17.73
N ALA A 226 4.01 7.30 16.96
CA ALA A 226 4.25 8.70 17.29
C ALA A 226 2.90 9.40 17.44
N GLY A 227 2.61 9.91 18.62
CA GLY A 227 1.34 10.49 19.06
C GLY A 227 0.82 11.74 18.32
N GLY A 228 1.00 11.86 17.02
CA GLY A 228 0.48 12.93 16.16
C GLY A 228 -0.79 12.49 15.43
N GLY A 229 -1.86 13.27 15.50
CA GLY A 229 -3.04 13.11 14.62
C GLY A 229 -2.64 13.36 13.17
N ASN A 230 -3.44 12.87 12.23
CA ASN A 230 -3.23 13.14 10.81
C ASN A 230 -3.27 14.66 10.58
N PRO A 231 -2.26 15.24 9.91
CA PRO A 231 -2.22 16.68 9.66
C PRO A 231 -3.27 17.14 8.63
N PHE A 232 -4.13 16.25 8.17
CA PHE A 232 -5.15 16.48 7.15
C PHE A 232 -6.46 15.81 7.51
N SER A 233 -7.54 16.19 6.84
CA SER A 233 -8.85 15.55 6.95
C SER A 233 -8.85 14.21 6.20
N ALA A 234 -9.12 13.11 6.91
CA ALA A 234 -9.25 11.80 6.29
C ALA A 234 -10.41 11.75 5.26
N ALA A 235 -11.50 12.50 5.51
CA ALA A 235 -12.64 12.58 4.61
C ALA A 235 -12.27 13.30 3.30
N ASP A 236 -11.47 14.35 3.37
CA ASP A 236 -11.05 15.08 2.16
C ASP A 236 -10.06 14.27 1.34
N LEU A 237 -9.18 13.53 1.99
CA LEU A 237 -8.29 12.59 1.30
C LEU A 237 -9.06 11.46 0.61
N GLN A 238 -10.14 10.95 1.23
CA GLN A 238 -11.02 9.99 0.58
C GLN A 238 -11.76 10.60 -0.62
N LYS A 239 -12.29 11.81 -0.50
CA LYS A 239 -12.91 12.50 -1.63
C LYS A 239 -11.93 12.68 -2.78
N MET A 240 -10.70 13.06 -2.48
CA MET A 240 -9.66 13.26 -3.48
C MET A 240 -9.26 11.97 -4.16
N ALA A 241 -9.06 10.87 -3.41
CA ALA A 241 -8.67 9.58 -3.96
C ALA A 241 -9.77 8.92 -4.78
N TYR A 242 -11.04 9.09 -4.37
CA TYR A 242 -12.18 8.37 -4.97
C TYR A 242 -13.18 9.27 -5.71
N GLY A 243 -13.09 10.58 -5.54
CA GLY A 243 -13.91 11.57 -6.26
C GLY A 243 -13.35 11.97 -7.62
N ARG A 244 -12.51 11.14 -8.21
CA ARG A 244 -11.87 11.42 -9.50
C ARG A 244 -12.86 11.38 -10.65
N ASN A 245 -12.74 12.35 -11.53
CA ASN A 245 -13.49 12.38 -12.79
C ASN A 245 -12.77 11.51 -13.84
N VAL A 246 -13.56 10.70 -14.54
CA VAL A 246 -13.10 9.97 -15.73
C VAL A 246 -13.29 10.88 -16.94
N GLN A 247 -12.23 11.15 -17.67
CA GLN A 247 -12.29 11.87 -18.93
C GLN A 247 -11.61 11.06 -20.02
N ASN A 248 -12.30 10.85 -21.14
CA ASN A 248 -11.82 10.02 -22.26
C ASN A 248 -11.42 8.58 -21.86
N GLY A 249 -12.06 8.03 -20.83
CA GLY A 249 -11.75 6.67 -20.34
C GLY A 249 -10.56 6.61 -19.37
N GLU A 250 -9.88 7.71 -19.10
CA GLU A 250 -8.77 7.79 -18.16
C GLU A 250 -9.15 8.50 -16.87
N LEU A 251 -8.64 8.00 -15.74
CA LEU A 251 -8.79 8.66 -14.44
C LEU A 251 -7.85 9.86 -14.37
N ASN A 252 -8.41 11.05 -14.18
CA ASN A 252 -7.60 12.24 -13.94
C ASN A 252 -6.86 12.14 -12.61
N ASN A 253 -5.57 12.42 -12.61
CA ASN A 253 -4.81 12.61 -11.38
C ASN A 253 -5.30 13.87 -10.66
N TRP A 254 -5.25 13.85 -9.31
CA TRP A 254 -5.75 14.97 -8.52
C TRP A 254 -5.11 16.33 -8.84
N PRO A 255 -3.78 16.47 -9.12
CA PRO A 255 -3.22 17.73 -9.57
C PRO A 255 -3.85 18.25 -10.87
N GLN A 256 -4.16 17.35 -11.82
CA GLN A 256 -4.86 17.71 -13.05
C GLN A 256 -6.29 18.17 -12.78
N SER A 257 -6.97 17.58 -11.80
CA SER A 257 -8.29 18.00 -11.39
C SER A 257 -8.28 19.41 -10.79
N VAL A 258 -7.28 19.72 -9.96
CA VAL A 258 -7.07 21.07 -9.42
C VAL A 258 -6.78 22.08 -10.56
N SER A 259 -5.90 21.71 -11.49
CA SER A 259 -5.60 22.54 -12.67
C SER A 259 -6.86 22.91 -13.46
N LYS A 260 -7.73 21.92 -13.72
CA LYS A 260 -9.01 22.16 -14.42
C LYS A 260 -9.97 23.04 -13.63
N GLN A 261 -10.03 22.86 -12.31
CA GLN A 261 -10.86 23.71 -11.44
C GLN A 261 -10.37 25.15 -11.44
N VAL A 262 -9.06 25.36 -11.32
CA VAL A 262 -8.46 26.71 -11.38
C VAL A 262 -8.73 27.34 -12.74
N LYS A 263 -8.53 26.60 -13.83
CA LYS A 263 -8.85 27.08 -15.19
C LYS A 263 -10.31 27.46 -15.33
N GLY A 264 -11.23 26.60 -14.88
CA GLY A 264 -12.67 26.87 -14.93
C GLY A 264 -13.06 28.09 -14.12
N ALA A 265 -12.50 28.25 -12.91
CA ALA A 265 -12.78 29.41 -12.09
C ALA A 265 -12.28 30.74 -12.71
N ILE A 266 -11.10 30.72 -13.35
CA ILE A 266 -10.61 31.91 -14.10
C ILE A 266 -11.51 32.21 -15.30
N GLN A 267 -11.93 31.19 -16.04
CA GLN A 267 -12.85 31.36 -17.16
C GLN A 267 -14.19 31.94 -16.71
N ASP A 268 -14.78 31.39 -15.65
CA ASP A 268 -16.04 31.87 -15.08
C ASP A 268 -15.92 33.33 -14.65
N TYR A 269 -14.81 33.69 -13.99
CA TYR A 269 -14.57 35.06 -13.58
C TYR A 269 -14.50 36.05 -14.77
N ILE A 270 -13.73 35.70 -15.81
CA ILE A 270 -13.59 36.53 -17.00
C ILE A 270 -14.92 36.64 -17.75
N ASN A 271 -15.68 35.54 -17.85
CA ASN A 271 -16.97 35.54 -18.55
C ASN A 271 -18.05 36.35 -17.83
N THR A 272 -17.90 36.62 -16.53
CA THR A 272 -18.86 37.39 -15.73
C THR A 272 -18.53 38.85 -15.65
N HIS A 273 -17.33 39.28 -16.05
CA HIS A 273 -16.87 40.66 -15.96
C HIS A 273 -16.62 41.27 -17.34
N ASP A 274 -16.85 42.58 -17.45
CA ASP A 274 -16.58 43.37 -18.64
C ASP A 274 -15.07 43.64 -18.76
N ILE A 275 -14.57 43.84 -19.98
CA ILE A 275 -13.14 44.04 -20.21
C ILE A 275 -12.63 45.32 -19.53
N ASP A 276 -13.46 46.36 -19.51
CA ASP A 276 -13.14 47.63 -18.88
C ASP A 276 -12.91 47.48 -17.37
N TYR A 277 -13.66 46.58 -16.72
CA TYR A 277 -13.46 46.26 -15.32
C TYR A 277 -12.14 45.52 -15.09
N LEU A 278 -11.84 44.53 -15.94
CA LEU A 278 -10.61 43.73 -15.84
C LEU A 278 -9.33 44.53 -16.12
N THR A 279 -9.43 45.56 -16.95
CA THR A 279 -8.31 46.43 -17.36
C THR A 279 -8.25 47.75 -16.60
N SER A 280 -9.22 48.01 -15.72
CA SER A 280 -9.27 49.27 -14.96
C SER A 280 -7.99 49.46 -14.13
N PRO A 281 -7.44 50.67 -14.08
CA PRO A 281 -6.28 50.97 -13.27
C PRO A 281 -6.60 50.73 -11.78
N ARG A 282 -5.60 50.29 -11.03
CA ARG A 282 -5.71 50.11 -9.59
C ARG A 282 -6.06 51.42 -8.93
N THR A 283 -7.20 51.45 -8.28
CA THR A 283 -7.57 52.47 -7.29
C THR A 283 -7.55 51.81 -5.93
N ASP A 284 -7.21 52.54 -4.86
CA ASP A 284 -7.06 52.01 -3.51
C ASP A 284 -8.30 51.24 -3.00
N ASP A 285 -9.48 51.49 -3.56
CA ASP A 285 -10.74 50.86 -3.20
C ASP A 285 -11.16 49.67 -4.07
N LYS A 286 -10.58 49.49 -5.27
CA LYS A 286 -10.94 48.38 -6.19
C LYS A 286 -9.73 47.88 -6.95
N ASP A 287 -9.30 46.68 -6.60
CA ASP A 287 -8.32 45.92 -7.35
C ASP A 287 -8.99 44.64 -7.88
N PRO A 288 -9.31 44.57 -9.19
CA PRO A 288 -9.92 43.37 -9.81
C PRO A 288 -9.12 42.08 -9.58
N ARG A 289 -7.81 42.20 -9.39
CA ARG A 289 -6.94 41.04 -9.14
C ARG A 289 -7.08 40.50 -7.71
N SER A 290 -7.38 41.37 -6.73
CA SER A 290 -7.62 40.94 -5.36
C SER A 290 -8.99 40.27 -5.22
N GLU A 291 -9.99 40.76 -5.92
CA GLU A 291 -11.32 40.16 -6.01
C GLU A 291 -11.27 38.81 -6.69
N LEU A 292 -10.59 38.68 -7.84
CA LEU A 292 -10.31 37.40 -8.50
C LEU A 292 -9.69 36.39 -7.53
N ARG A 293 -8.67 36.79 -6.76
CA ARG A 293 -8.03 35.94 -5.80
C ARG A 293 -8.98 35.44 -4.71
N GLN A 294 -9.86 36.30 -4.23
CA GLN A 294 -10.85 35.95 -3.20
C GLN A 294 -11.94 35.02 -3.77
N GLU A 295 -12.47 35.30 -4.94
CA GLU A 295 -13.47 34.47 -5.60
C GLU A 295 -12.93 33.09 -5.95
N LEU A 296 -11.70 33.02 -6.46
CA LEU A 296 -11.00 31.73 -6.70
C LEU A 296 -10.83 30.92 -5.41
N LEU A 297 -10.43 31.58 -4.31
CA LEU A 297 -10.29 30.93 -3.03
C LEU A 297 -11.62 30.40 -2.49
N VAL A 298 -12.71 31.10 -2.69
CA VAL A 298 -14.06 30.69 -2.27
C VAL A 298 -14.59 29.57 -3.18
N GLY A 299 -14.49 29.75 -4.49
CA GLY A 299 -15.00 28.81 -5.48
C GLY A 299 -14.29 27.43 -5.44
N VAL A 300 -12.99 27.41 -5.18
CA VAL A 300 -12.22 26.15 -5.04
C VAL A 300 -12.46 25.49 -3.67
N ARG A 301 -12.80 26.25 -2.63
CA ARG A 301 -13.11 25.69 -1.30
C ARG A 301 -14.50 25.05 -1.22
N GLN A 302 -15.44 25.48 -2.03
CA GLN A 302 -16.84 25.01 -1.99
C GLN A 302 -17.11 23.77 -2.85
N LYS A 303 -16.23 23.43 -3.77
CA LYS A 303 -16.31 22.22 -4.62
C LYS A 303 -15.40 21.12 -4.10
#